data_a25bde7f31ac7d6694970c8e7c01f3d5
#
_entry.id   a25bde7f31ac7d6694970c8e7c01f3d5
#
_cell.length_a   1.000
_cell.length_b   1.000
_cell.length_c   1.000
_cell.angle_alpha   90.00
_cell.angle_beta   90.00
_cell.angle_gamma   90.00
#
_symmetry.space_group_name_H-M   'P 1'
#
loop_
_entity.id
_entity.type
_entity.pdbx_description
1 polymer ?
#
loop_
_entity_poly.entity_id
_entity_poly.type
_entity_poly.pdbx_seq_one_letter_code
_entity_poly.pdbx_strand_id
1 'polypeptide(L)'
;LAGQSGQLRHSRFFGSFVEQTMRVLSGIQPTGRFHWGNYFGAIRQYIALQGNEQAFYFIADLHALTTIRDGKQLLDLRIDAALDLLALGLDPARACLFFQSDVPEVCELTWLLMTVTPLGLLEKCHAFKDKKAKGLPADAGLFTYPVLMAADILLYDSTVVPVGADQVQHIEVTRDLALKFNHLFGEVFVLPEARVLDDSAKVPGTDGEKMSKSYGNTIDVFEPEKKLRKKIMAIKTDSTPVESPKDPETCSVFTLYKLFATPEQQAALAERYRAGGMGYGEAKQALFEAANAHFTPARVRREELMSDLDQVKDILADGARRARAKGREVLERAAHACGLGRWSRSR
;
A
#
# COMPACT_ATOMS: atom_id res chain seq x y z
N LEU A 1 49.63 -11.65 57.57
CA LEU A 1 48.21 -11.44 57.67
C LEU A 1 47.65 -11.16 56.30
N ALA A 2 46.90 -12.12 55.80
CA ALA A 2 46.47 -12.27 54.43
C ALA A 2 45.33 -11.31 54.07
N GLY A 3 45.48 -10.60 52.91
CA GLY A 3 44.43 -9.86 52.24
C GLY A 3 43.88 -10.67 51.09
N GLN A 4 42.61 -11.02 51.16
CA GLN A 4 41.89 -11.67 50.06
C GLN A 4 41.40 -10.62 49.05
N SER A 5 41.88 -10.69 47.83
CA SER A 5 41.40 -9.92 46.68
C SER A 5 40.13 -10.58 46.09
N GLY A 6 39.01 -9.95 46.30
CA GLY A 6 37.75 -10.33 45.67
C GLY A 6 37.73 -9.95 44.20
N GLN A 7 37.78 -10.93 43.30
CA GLN A 7 37.56 -10.75 41.86
C GLN A 7 36.04 -10.59 41.61
N LEU A 8 35.62 -9.38 41.24
CA LEU A 8 34.32 -9.09 40.63
C LEU A 8 34.23 -9.70 39.22
N ARG A 9 33.51 -10.79 39.08
CA ARG A 9 33.13 -11.37 37.80
C ARG A 9 32.14 -10.45 37.12
N HIS A 10 32.57 -9.70 36.11
CA HIS A 10 31.69 -9.03 35.17
C HIS A 10 31.04 -10.11 34.29
N SER A 11 29.83 -10.49 34.59
CA SER A 11 28.98 -11.25 33.68
C SER A 11 28.59 -10.34 32.53
N ARG A 12 29.23 -10.49 31.39
CA ARG A 12 28.82 -9.89 30.14
C ARG A 12 27.51 -10.58 29.69
N PHE A 13 26.39 -9.93 29.91
CA PHE A 13 25.15 -10.23 29.19
C PHE A 13 25.38 -9.83 27.72
N PHE A 14 25.87 -10.74 26.91
CA PHE A 14 25.70 -10.68 25.48
C PHE A 14 24.23 -11.07 25.21
N GLY A 15 23.35 -10.08 25.21
CA GLY A 15 22.04 -10.22 24.57
C GLY A 15 22.31 -10.54 23.10
N SER A 16 21.96 -11.73 22.67
CA SER A 16 21.90 -12.06 21.24
C SER A 16 20.91 -11.09 20.63
N PHE A 17 21.39 -10.14 19.84
CA PHE A 17 20.58 -9.44 18.87
C PHE A 17 20.06 -10.51 17.90
N VAL A 18 18.89 -11.06 18.17
CA VAL A 18 18.12 -11.77 17.15
C VAL A 18 17.81 -10.68 16.12
N GLU A 19 18.47 -10.76 14.97
CA GLU A 19 18.19 -9.94 13.81
C GLU A 19 16.69 -10.10 13.52
N GLN A 20 15.91 -9.12 13.90
CA GLN A 20 14.45 -9.18 13.80
C GLN A 20 14.12 -9.14 12.31
N THR A 21 13.76 -10.28 11.75
CA THR A 21 13.42 -10.40 10.33
C THR A 21 12.36 -9.36 10.00
N MET A 22 12.70 -8.41 9.14
CA MET A 22 11.78 -7.35 8.74
C MET A 22 10.61 -7.98 7.99
N ARG A 23 9.37 -7.69 8.43
CA ARG A 23 8.13 -8.12 7.77
C ARG A 23 7.38 -6.89 7.29
N VAL A 24 7.15 -6.85 5.98
CA VAL A 24 6.43 -5.78 5.33
C VAL A 24 4.98 -6.22 5.11
N LEU A 25 4.04 -5.37 5.48
CA LEU A 25 2.64 -5.54 5.14
C LEU A 25 2.14 -4.33 4.37
N SER A 26 1.41 -4.57 3.29
CA SER A 26 0.68 -3.51 2.60
C SER A 26 -0.67 -4.01 2.08
N GLY A 27 -1.70 -3.20 2.29
CA GLY A 27 -3.06 -3.45 1.79
C GLY A 27 -3.45 -2.43 0.72
N ILE A 28 -4.08 -2.91 -0.35
CA ILE A 28 -4.61 -2.06 -1.41
C ILE A 28 -6.11 -2.27 -1.53
N GLN A 29 -6.89 -1.19 -1.37
CA GLN A 29 -8.33 -1.27 -1.59
C GLN A 29 -8.65 -1.40 -3.09
N PRO A 30 -9.54 -2.33 -3.49
CA PRO A 30 -9.97 -2.52 -4.86
C PRO A 30 -11.04 -1.49 -5.25
N THR A 31 -10.63 -0.21 -5.34
CA THR A 31 -11.55 0.92 -5.63
C THR A 31 -11.61 1.30 -7.10
N GLY A 32 -11.19 0.40 -7.99
CA GLY A 32 -11.11 0.57 -9.45
C GLY A 32 -9.68 0.62 -9.95
N ARG A 33 -9.53 0.80 -11.27
CA ARG A 33 -8.24 0.75 -11.96
C ARG A 33 -7.20 1.67 -11.33
N PHE A 34 -5.95 1.20 -11.32
CA PHE A 34 -4.83 2.00 -10.85
C PHE A 34 -4.44 3.05 -11.90
N HIS A 35 -4.25 4.27 -11.44
CA HIS A 35 -3.74 5.38 -12.25
C HIS A 35 -2.28 5.68 -11.88
N TRP A 36 -1.61 6.50 -12.65
CA TRP A 36 -0.20 6.85 -12.44
C TRP A 36 0.08 7.37 -11.03
N GLY A 37 -0.84 8.14 -10.45
CA GLY A 37 -0.72 8.58 -9.06
C GLY A 37 -0.64 7.43 -8.05
N ASN A 38 -1.42 6.35 -8.24
CA ASN A 38 -1.32 5.15 -7.40
C ASN A 38 0.00 4.41 -7.63
N TYR A 39 0.40 4.28 -8.89
CA TYR A 39 1.61 3.54 -9.25
C TYR A 39 2.87 4.21 -8.69
N PHE A 40 3.07 5.48 -8.98
CA PHE A 40 4.27 6.20 -8.55
C PHE A 40 4.27 6.55 -7.06
N GLY A 41 3.09 6.82 -6.48
CA GLY A 41 2.96 7.15 -5.07
C GLY A 41 3.09 5.96 -4.12
N ALA A 42 2.67 4.75 -4.55
CA ALA A 42 2.64 3.60 -3.66
C ALA A 42 3.10 2.29 -4.31
N ILE A 43 2.46 1.85 -5.41
CA ILE A 43 2.60 0.48 -5.92
C ILE A 43 4.05 0.16 -6.30
N ARG A 44 4.75 1.09 -6.96
CA ARG A 44 6.17 0.92 -7.34
C ARG A 44 7.05 0.68 -6.11
N GLN A 45 6.77 1.37 -4.99
CA GLN A 45 7.52 1.21 -3.76
C GLN A 45 7.21 -0.14 -3.09
N TYR A 46 5.95 -0.59 -3.12
CA TYR A 46 5.57 -1.92 -2.62
C TYR A 46 6.32 -3.02 -3.39
N ILE A 47 6.33 -2.94 -4.72
CA ILE A 47 7.04 -3.89 -5.57
C ILE A 47 8.55 -3.89 -5.26
N ALA A 48 9.15 -2.73 -5.02
CA ALA A 48 10.57 -2.63 -4.66
C ALA A 48 10.91 -3.29 -3.31
N LEU A 49 9.95 -3.35 -2.37
CA LEU A 49 10.16 -3.93 -1.04
C LEU A 49 9.99 -5.45 -0.99
N GLN A 50 9.52 -6.11 -2.05
CA GLN A 50 9.23 -7.55 -2.05
C GLN A 50 10.47 -8.47 -1.97
N GLY A 51 11.68 -7.95 -2.03
CA GLY A 51 12.87 -8.76 -2.30
C GLY A 51 13.74 -9.15 -1.13
N ASN A 52 13.69 -8.43 -0.05
CA ASN A 52 14.62 -8.58 1.06
C ASN A 52 13.99 -9.13 2.34
N GLU A 53 12.65 -9.41 2.31
CA GLU A 53 11.88 -9.57 3.53
C GLU A 53 10.68 -10.48 3.30
N GLN A 54 10.09 -10.97 4.39
CA GLN A 54 8.78 -11.61 4.30
C GLN A 54 7.73 -10.52 4.02
N ALA A 55 7.26 -10.45 2.79
CA ALA A 55 6.31 -9.44 2.36
C ALA A 55 4.90 -10.04 2.19
N PHE A 56 3.92 -9.39 2.80
CA PHE A 56 2.50 -9.72 2.71
C PHE A 56 1.76 -8.57 2.03
N TYR A 57 1.16 -8.85 0.89
CA TYR A 57 0.35 -7.89 0.13
C TYR A 57 -1.07 -8.42 0.02
N PHE A 58 -2.03 -7.63 0.42
CA PHE A 58 -3.42 -8.05 0.35
C PHE A 58 -4.32 -7.04 -0.34
N ILE A 59 -5.33 -7.55 -1.02
CA ILE A 59 -6.41 -6.76 -1.57
C ILE A 59 -7.45 -6.63 -0.48
N ALA A 60 -7.64 -5.40 0.01
CA ALA A 60 -8.43 -5.05 1.18
C ALA A 60 -9.94 -5.01 0.86
N ASP A 61 -10.49 -6.17 0.52
CA ASP A 61 -11.87 -6.31 0.07
C ASP A 61 -12.89 -6.21 1.22
N LEU A 62 -12.55 -6.61 2.45
CA LEU A 62 -13.39 -6.36 3.61
C LEU A 62 -13.50 -4.86 3.92
N HIS A 63 -12.39 -4.12 3.82
CA HIS A 63 -12.44 -2.67 3.93
C HIS A 63 -13.26 -2.02 2.83
N ALA A 64 -13.20 -2.54 1.61
CA ALA A 64 -13.97 -2.02 0.48
C ALA A 64 -15.48 -2.09 0.69
N LEU A 65 -15.99 -3.03 1.50
CA LEU A 65 -17.40 -3.14 1.87
C LEU A 65 -17.94 -1.91 2.61
N THR A 66 -17.09 -1.04 3.15
CA THR A 66 -17.53 0.23 3.77
C THR A 66 -18.05 1.22 2.73
N THR A 67 -17.74 1.03 1.46
CA THR A 67 -18.11 1.93 0.36
C THR A 67 -18.77 1.23 -0.81
N ILE A 68 -18.36 0.01 -1.17
CA ILE A 68 -18.89 -0.78 -2.29
C ILE A 68 -19.99 -1.69 -1.76
N ARG A 69 -21.21 -1.54 -2.31
CA ARG A 69 -22.41 -2.32 -1.90
C ARG A 69 -22.89 -3.29 -2.97
N ASP A 70 -22.28 -3.26 -4.16
CA ASP A 70 -22.56 -4.21 -5.25
C ASP A 70 -21.54 -5.35 -5.21
N GLY A 71 -22.00 -6.57 -4.90
CA GLY A 71 -21.13 -7.74 -4.77
C GLY A 71 -20.47 -8.16 -6.10
N LYS A 72 -21.16 -7.97 -7.24
CA LYS A 72 -20.57 -8.25 -8.55
C LYS A 72 -19.46 -7.25 -8.88
N GLN A 73 -19.72 -5.96 -8.65
CA GLN A 73 -18.71 -4.92 -8.81
C GLN A 73 -17.49 -5.20 -7.93
N LEU A 74 -17.69 -5.56 -6.66
CA LEU A 74 -16.57 -5.87 -5.77
C LEU A 74 -15.75 -7.07 -6.26
N LEU A 75 -16.42 -8.12 -6.75
CA LEU A 75 -15.74 -9.29 -7.31
C LEU A 75 -14.86 -8.91 -8.51
N ASP A 76 -15.39 -8.15 -9.45
CA ASP A 76 -14.66 -7.71 -10.63
C ASP A 76 -13.44 -6.83 -10.24
N LEU A 77 -13.63 -5.91 -9.30
CA LEU A 77 -12.58 -5.02 -8.81
C LEU A 77 -11.45 -5.76 -8.06
N ARG A 78 -11.79 -6.82 -7.30
CA ARG A 78 -10.79 -7.66 -6.61
C ARG A 78 -9.88 -8.36 -7.63
N ILE A 79 -10.49 -8.97 -8.65
CA ILE A 79 -9.74 -9.67 -9.70
C ILE A 79 -8.88 -8.70 -10.48
N ASP A 80 -9.43 -7.54 -10.88
CA ASP A 80 -8.69 -6.51 -11.59
C ASP A 80 -7.47 -6.02 -10.77
N ALA A 81 -7.64 -5.79 -9.46
CA ALA A 81 -6.53 -5.37 -8.59
C ALA A 81 -5.43 -6.44 -8.50
N ALA A 82 -5.79 -7.73 -8.43
CA ALA A 82 -4.81 -8.83 -8.41
C ALA A 82 -4.03 -8.90 -9.73
N LEU A 83 -4.74 -8.84 -10.86
CA LEU A 83 -4.13 -8.82 -12.20
C LEU A 83 -3.18 -7.64 -12.37
N ASP A 84 -3.61 -6.45 -11.94
CA ASP A 84 -2.83 -5.23 -12.04
C ASP A 84 -1.53 -5.33 -11.22
N LEU A 85 -1.59 -5.81 -9.97
CA LEU A 85 -0.40 -5.97 -9.12
C LEU A 85 0.60 -6.98 -9.70
N LEU A 86 0.13 -8.14 -10.13
CA LEU A 86 0.98 -9.17 -10.75
C LEU A 86 1.59 -8.67 -12.06
N ALA A 87 0.82 -7.96 -12.87
CA ALA A 87 1.30 -7.40 -14.13
C ALA A 87 2.33 -6.29 -13.93
N LEU A 88 2.23 -5.51 -12.84
CA LEU A 88 3.16 -4.47 -12.47
C LEU A 88 4.46 -5.00 -11.84
N GLY A 89 4.57 -6.30 -11.64
CA GLY A 89 5.81 -6.94 -11.21
C GLY A 89 5.82 -7.44 -9.76
N LEU A 90 4.65 -7.55 -9.12
CA LEU A 90 4.58 -8.29 -7.85
C LEU A 90 4.84 -9.77 -8.14
N ASP A 91 5.91 -10.29 -7.53
CA ASP A 91 6.37 -11.67 -7.73
C ASP A 91 5.82 -12.58 -6.62
N PRO A 92 4.90 -13.51 -6.93
CA PRO A 92 4.32 -14.40 -5.94
C PRO A 92 5.32 -15.38 -5.30
N ALA A 93 6.49 -15.60 -5.92
CA ALA A 93 7.56 -16.38 -5.32
C ALA A 93 8.27 -15.62 -4.19
N ARG A 94 8.25 -14.30 -4.22
CA ARG A 94 8.94 -13.41 -3.28
C ARG A 94 8.02 -12.79 -2.23
N ALA A 95 6.73 -12.68 -2.53
CA ALA A 95 5.73 -12.08 -1.66
C ALA A 95 4.44 -12.90 -1.62
N CYS A 96 3.69 -12.82 -0.51
CA CYS A 96 2.34 -13.37 -0.46
C CYS A 96 1.37 -12.35 -1.04
N LEU A 97 0.62 -12.69 -2.09
CA LEU A 97 -0.52 -11.92 -2.57
C LEU A 97 -1.80 -12.69 -2.30
N PHE A 98 -2.78 -12.06 -1.65
CA PHE A 98 -4.04 -12.72 -1.29
C PHE A 98 -5.18 -11.71 -1.15
N PHE A 99 -6.43 -12.20 -1.13
CA PHE A 99 -7.56 -11.39 -0.71
C PHE A 99 -7.66 -11.38 0.83
N GLN A 100 -7.93 -10.24 1.42
CA GLN A 100 -8.12 -10.11 2.86
C GLN A 100 -9.17 -11.09 3.39
N SER A 101 -10.26 -11.25 2.66
CA SER A 101 -11.36 -12.16 3.02
C SER A 101 -10.98 -13.65 2.99
N ASP A 102 -9.88 -14.03 2.34
CA ASP A 102 -9.39 -15.40 2.33
C ASP A 102 -8.62 -15.77 3.62
N VAL A 103 -8.42 -14.79 4.51
CA VAL A 103 -7.78 -14.94 5.83
C VAL A 103 -8.78 -14.60 6.93
N PRO A 104 -9.74 -15.49 7.26
CA PRO A 104 -10.78 -15.22 8.26
C PRO A 104 -10.24 -14.94 9.65
N GLU A 105 -9.02 -15.37 9.93
CA GLU A 105 -8.29 -15.11 11.18
C GLU A 105 -8.21 -13.61 11.52
N VAL A 106 -8.25 -12.73 10.49
CA VAL A 106 -8.25 -11.28 10.71
C VAL A 106 -9.53 -10.80 11.42
N CYS A 107 -10.68 -11.37 11.08
CA CYS A 107 -11.94 -11.01 11.73
C CYS A 107 -11.99 -11.48 13.19
N GLU A 108 -11.43 -12.65 13.49
CA GLU A 108 -11.34 -13.17 14.83
C GLU A 108 -10.40 -12.31 15.68
N LEU A 109 -9.23 -11.95 15.16
CA LEU A 109 -8.32 -11.03 15.85
C LEU A 109 -8.95 -9.65 16.04
N THR A 110 -9.72 -9.16 15.07
CA THR A 110 -10.45 -7.89 15.18
C THR A 110 -11.37 -7.92 16.40
N TRP A 111 -12.08 -9.01 16.65
CA TRP A 111 -12.92 -9.14 17.82
C TRP A 111 -12.10 -9.04 19.12
N LEU A 112 -10.97 -9.74 19.22
CA LEU A 112 -10.10 -9.67 20.40
C LEU A 112 -9.63 -8.22 20.65
N LEU A 113 -9.18 -7.53 19.61
CA LEU A 113 -8.75 -6.14 19.71
C LEU A 113 -9.91 -5.19 20.07
N MET A 114 -11.12 -5.43 19.55
CA MET A 114 -12.29 -4.61 19.87
C MET A 114 -12.62 -4.65 21.38
N THR A 115 -12.39 -5.77 22.05
CA THR A 115 -12.65 -5.88 23.51
C THR A 115 -11.78 -4.95 24.37
N VAL A 116 -10.65 -4.52 23.84
CA VAL A 116 -9.72 -3.60 24.51
C VAL A 116 -9.71 -2.20 23.91
N THR A 117 -10.49 -1.95 22.84
CA THR A 117 -10.51 -0.67 22.13
C THR A 117 -11.42 0.35 22.82
N PRO A 118 -10.90 1.51 23.27
CA PRO A 118 -11.75 2.57 23.82
C PRO A 118 -12.58 3.23 22.71
N LEU A 119 -13.88 3.45 22.95
CA LEU A 119 -14.75 4.17 21.98
C LEU A 119 -14.20 5.54 21.63
N GLY A 120 -13.70 6.29 22.62
CA GLY A 120 -13.12 7.63 22.39
C GLY A 120 -11.88 7.64 21.48
N LEU A 121 -11.18 6.50 21.30
CA LEU A 121 -10.10 6.38 20.32
C LEU A 121 -10.69 6.37 18.91
N LEU A 122 -11.74 5.58 18.67
CA LEU A 122 -12.40 5.46 17.38
C LEU A 122 -13.11 6.75 16.97
N GLU A 123 -13.70 7.46 17.93
CA GLU A 123 -14.34 8.77 17.70
C GLU A 123 -13.35 9.83 17.22
N LYS A 124 -12.06 9.68 17.49
CA LYS A 124 -11.01 10.61 17.04
C LYS A 124 -10.51 10.32 15.61
N CYS A 125 -10.83 9.15 15.04
CA CYS A 125 -10.41 8.79 13.69
C CYS A 125 -11.05 9.67 12.62
N HIS A 126 -10.24 10.09 11.62
CA HIS A 126 -10.60 11.13 10.64
C HIS A 126 -11.86 10.76 9.85
N ALA A 127 -11.94 9.55 9.28
CA ALA A 127 -13.05 9.17 8.41
C ALA A 127 -14.42 9.19 9.11
N PHE A 128 -14.47 8.82 10.39
CA PHE A 128 -15.70 8.90 11.19
C PHE A 128 -16.09 10.36 11.46
N LYS A 129 -15.10 11.18 11.87
CA LYS A 129 -15.34 12.62 12.11
C LYS A 129 -15.85 13.33 10.86
N ASP A 130 -15.25 13.07 9.71
CA ASP A 130 -15.62 13.69 8.43
C ASP A 130 -17.05 13.36 8.04
N LYS A 131 -17.48 12.10 8.16
CA LYS A 131 -18.88 11.74 7.88
C LYS A 131 -19.85 12.37 8.87
N LYS A 132 -19.51 12.35 10.16
CA LYS A 132 -20.33 12.98 11.20
C LYS A 132 -20.46 14.49 10.97
N ALA A 133 -19.36 15.16 10.64
CA ALA A 133 -19.37 16.60 10.35
C ALA A 133 -20.23 16.97 9.12
N LYS A 134 -20.31 16.06 8.14
CA LYS A 134 -21.14 16.21 6.93
C LYS A 134 -22.60 15.78 7.14
N GLY A 135 -22.99 15.36 8.35
CA GLY A 135 -24.35 14.87 8.65
C GLY A 135 -24.72 13.58 7.90
N LEU A 136 -23.73 12.81 7.43
CA LEU A 136 -23.94 11.59 6.69
C LEU A 136 -24.05 10.39 7.64
N PRO A 137 -24.89 9.37 7.34
CA PRO A 137 -24.97 8.17 8.14
C PRO A 137 -23.62 7.43 8.15
N ALA A 138 -23.21 6.99 9.34
CA ALA A 138 -21.99 6.22 9.54
C ALA A 138 -22.35 4.84 10.08
N ASP A 139 -22.11 3.80 9.28
CA ASP A 139 -22.32 2.43 9.70
C ASP A 139 -21.26 1.99 10.71
N ALA A 140 -21.54 0.94 11.50
CA ALA A 140 -20.60 0.36 12.45
C ALA A 140 -19.26 -0.01 11.79
N GLY A 141 -19.27 -0.54 10.57
CA GLY A 141 -18.04 -0.86 9.82
C GLY A 141 -17.16 0.36 9.58
N LEU A 142 -17.73 1.54 9.30
CA LEU A 142 -16.95 2.76 9.18
C LEU A 142 -16.41 3.27 10.52
N PHE A 143 -17.09 2.96 11.62
CA PHE A 143 -16.60 3.32 12.96
C PHE A 143 -15.47 2.40 13.42
N THR A 144 -15.56 1.10 13.10
CA THR A 144 -14.66 0.06 13.62
C THR A 144 -13.55 -0.36 12.66
N TYR A 145 -13.55 0.11 11.38
CA TYR A 145 -12.50 -0.29 10.43
C TYR A 145 -11.06 -0.03 10.92
N PRO A 146 -10.75 0.96 11.79
CA PRO A 146 -9.38 1.10 12.29
C PRO A 146 -8.92 -0.08 13.14
N VAL A 147 -9.86 -0.79 13.78
CA VAL A 147 -9.55 -2.02 14.53
C VAL A 147 -9.31 -3.19 13.58
N LEU A 148 -10.08 -3.29 12.50
CA LEU A 148 -9.82 -4.27 11.43
C LEU A 148 -8.45 -4.04 10.79
N MET A 149 -8.09 -2.78 10.51
CA MET A 149 -6.76 -2.44 9.99
C MET A 149 -5.63 -2.76 10.98
N ALA A 150 -5.87 -2.54 12.28
CA ALA A 150 -4.92 -2.96 13.30
C ALA A 150 -4.75 -4.48 13.33
N ALA A 151 -5.84 -5.24 13.18
CA ALA A 151 -5.79 -6.69 13.07
C ALA A 151 -5.02 -7.16 11.83
N ASP A 152 -5.25 -6.53 10.66
CA ASP A 152 -4.46 -6.82 9.45
C ASP A 152 -2.96 -6.69 9.71
N ILE A 153 -2.54 -5.63 10.39
CA ILE A 153 -1.13 -5.35 10.64
C ILE A 153 -0.52 -6.30 11.67
N LEU A 154 -1.22 -6.52 12.77
CA LEU A 154 -0.71 -7.30 13.89
C LEU A 154 -0.72 -8.81 13.62
N LEU A 155 -1.63 -9.30 12.77
CA LEU A 155 -1.80 -10.71 12.47
C LEU A 155 -0.56 -11.36 11.83
N TYR A 156 0.31 -10.56 11.22
CA TYR A 156 1.52 -11.05 10.55
C TYR A 156 2.81 -10.70 11.29
N ASP A 157 2.74 -10.21 12.54
CA ASP A 157 3.91 -9.63 13.26
C ASP A 157 4.65 -8.61 12.38
N SER A 158 3.91 -7.76 11.68
CA SER A 158 4.48 -6.78 10.75
C SER A 158 5.32 -5.78 11.51
N THR A 159 6.59 -5.61 11.09
CA THR A 159 7.51 -4.64 11.70
C THR A 159 7.50 -3.32 10.95
N VAL A 160 7.21 -3.35 9.63
CA VAL A 160 7.18 -2.17 8.77
C VAL A 160 5.91 -2.15 7.93
N VAL A 161 5.21 -1.02 7.95
CA VAL A 161 4.00 -0.78 7.15
C VAL A 161 4.23 0.45 6.29
N PRO A 162 4.47 0.27 4.96
CA PRO A 162 4.58 1.40 4.04
C PRO A 162 3.20 2.06 3.87
N VAL A 163 3.11 3.34 4.17
CA VAL A 163 1.86 4.11 4.14
C VAL A 163 2.07 5.52 3.60
N GLY A 164 1.02 6.11 3.03
CA GLY A 164 0.97 7.55 2.80
C GLY A 164 0.90 8.32 4.13
N ALA A 165 1.29 9.60 4.11
CA ALA A 165 1.30 10.44 5.31
C ALA A 165 -0.08 10.54 5.99
N ASP A 166 -1.16 10.45 5.23
CA ASP A 166 -2.55 10.45 5.71
C ASP A 166 -2.93 9.19 6.49
N GLN A 167 -2.17 8.10 6.37
CA GLN A 167 -2.41 6.82 7.03
C GLN A 167 -1.57 6.61 8.30
N VAL A 168 -0.64 7.51 8.62
CA VAL A 168 0.23 7.41 9.82
C VAL A 168 -0.60 7.30 11.09
N GLN A 169 -1.70 8.05 11.21
CA GLN A 169 -2.61 7.96 12.36
C GLN A 169 -3.14 6.54 12.60
N HIS A 170 -3.38 5.76 11.54
CA HIS A 170 -3.87 4.39 11.69
C HIS A 170 -2.80 3.45 12.23
N ILE A 171 -1.53 3.71 11.90
CA ILE A 171 -0.42 2.93 12.49
C ILE A 171 -0.25 3.29 13.97
N GLU A 172 -0.42 4.55 14.36
CA GLU A 172 -0.43 4.97 15.77
C GLU A 172 -1.57 4.30 16.55
N VAL A 173 -2.79 4.27 15.99
CA VAL A 173 -3.92 3.53 16.57
C VAL A 173 -3.59 2.04 16.73
N THR A 174 -2.95 1.44 15.72
CA THR A 174 -2.53 0.03 15.78
C THR A 174 -1.54 -0.21 16.93
N ARG A 175 -0.55 0.68 17.08
CA ARG A 175 0.44 0.62 18.17
C ARG A 175 -0.22 0.76 19.53
N ASP A 176 -1.14 1.72 19.69
CA ASP A 176 -1.87 1.93 20.94
C ASP A 176 -2.68 0.69 21.35
N LEU A 177 -3.34 0.05 20.37
CA LEU A 177 -4.09 -1.18 20.61
C LEU A 177 -3.18 -2.36 20.97
N ALA A 178 -2.05 -2.51 20.28
CA ALA A 178 -1.05 -3.54 20.58
C ALA A 178 -0.45 -3.35 21.98
N LEU A 179 -0.05 -2.14 22.34
CA LEU A 179 0.48 -1.80 23.67
C LEU A 179 -0.55 -2.09 24.76
N LYS A 180 -1.79 -1.69 24.56
CA LYS A 180 -2.86 -1.94 25.52
C LYS A 180 -3.14 -3.43 25.69
N PHE A 181 -3.17 -4.19 24.61
CA PHE A 181 -3.35 -5.63 24.66
C PHE A 181 -2.18 -6.31 25.36
N ASN A 182 -0.94 -5.96 25.01
CA ASN A 182 0.26 -6.48 25.64
C ASN A 182 0.33 -6.15 27.14
N HIS A 183 -0.12 -4.96 27.53
CA HIS A 183 -0.19 -4.59 28.95
C HIS A 183 -1.19 -5.45 29.76
N LEU A 184 -2.32 -5.82 29.13
CA LEU A 184 -3.38 -6.58 29.80
C LEU A 184 -3.11 -8.10 29.84
N PHE A 185 -2.52 -8.63 28.75
CA PHE A 185 -2.43 -10.07 28.51
C PHE A 185 -1.00 -10.59 28.36
N GLY A 186 0.02 -9.73 28.52
CA GLY A 186 1.43 -10.10 28.31
C GLY A 186 1.90 -9.77 26.88
N GLU A 187 3.20 -9.95 26.63
CA GLU A 187 3.87 -9.62 25.37
C GLU A 187 3.39 -10.54 24.23
N VAL A 188 2.36 -10.11 23.50
CA VAL A 188 1.73 -10.86 22.41
C VAL A 188 2.09 -10.26 21.04
N PHE A 189 1.92 -8.95 20.87
CA PHE A 189 2.05 -8.30 19.57
C PHE A 189 3.37 -7.57 19.42
N VAL A 190 3.98 -7.69 18.24
CA VAL A 190 5.09 -6.86 17.79
C VAL A 190 4.56 -5.48 17.40
N LEU A 191 5.27 -4.42 17.80
CA LEU A 191 4.85 -3.05 17.47
C LEU A 191 5.31 -2.67 16.07
N PRO A 192 4.39 -2.34 15.16
CA PRO A 192 4.72 -1.93 13.80
C PRO A 192 5.27 -0.50 13.75
N GLU A 193 6.08 -0.22 12.73
CA GLU A 193 6.54 1.12 12.40
C GLU A 193 5.97 1.58 11.05
N ALA A 194 5.52 2.82 10.99
CA ALA A 194 5.12 3.43 9.74
C ALA A 194 6.37 3.79 8.91
N ARG A 195 6.44 3.28 7.68
CA ARG A 195 7.38 3.80 6.67
C ARG A 195 6.60 4.73 5.77
N VAL A 196 6.71 6.02 6.04
CA VAL A 196 6.05 7.01 5.20
C VAL A 196 6.69 6.96 3.81
N LEU A 197 5.86 6.63 2.82
CA LEU A 197 6.28 6.61 1.43
C LEU A 197 6.60 8.04 1.00
N ASP A 198 7.67 8.21 0.25
CA ASP A 198 8.04 9.50 -0.27
C ASP A 198 6.96 9.99 -1.26
N ASP A 199 6.08 10.85 -0.76
CA ASP A 199 4.99 11.50 -1.52
C ASP A 199 5.54 12.69 -2.36
N SER A 200 6.87 12.76 -2.51
CA SER A 200 7.56 13.86 -3.20
C SER A 200 7.16 13.99 -4.67
N ALA A 201 6.66 12.93 -5.27
CA ALA A 201 6.08 13.01 -6.60
C ALA A 201 4.56 13.28 -6.49
N LYS A 202 4.15 14.54 -6.27
CA LYS A 202 2.78 14.94 -6.60
C LYS A 202 2.59 14.69 -8.10
N VAL A 203 2.00 13.55 -8.44
CA VAL A 203 1.71 13.19 -9.84
C VAL A 203 0.57 14.09 -10.31
N PRO A 204 0.83 15.05 -11.21
CA PRO A 204 -0.23 15.90 -11.73
C PRO A 204 -1.18 15.10 -12.62
N GLY A 205 -2.46 15.46 -12.58
CA GLY A 205 -3.48 14.98 -13.50
C GLY A 205 -3.43 15.70 -14.84
N THR A 206 -4.39 15.37 -15.71
CA THR A 206 -4.49 15.98 -17.05
C THR A 206 -4.83 17.48 -17.00
N ASP A 207 -5.31 17.98 -15.87
CA ASP A 207 -5.64 19.38 -15.59
C ASP A 207 -4.52 20.17 -14.89
N GLY A 208 -3.45 19.49 -14.46
CA GLY A 208 -2.33 20.05 -13.71
C GLY A 208 -2.47 19.96 -12.19
N GLU A 209 -3.66 19.64 -11.67
CA GLU A 209 -3.89 19.41 -10.25
C GLU A 209 -3.44 17.99 -9.84
N LYS A 210 -3.46 17.67 -8.54
CA LYS A 210 -3.13 16.31 -8.07
C LYS A 210 -4.03 15.28 -8.76
N MET A 211 -3.42 14.24 -9.34
CA MET A 211 -4.15 13.16 -10.01
C MET A 211 -5.07 12.42 -9.04
N SER A 212 -6.37 12.43 -9.32
CA SER A 212 -7.40 11.81 -8.48
C SER A 212 -8.63 11.39 -9.29
N LYS A 213 -9.21 10.23 -8.96
CA LYS A 213 -10.46 9.76 -9.58
C LYS A 213 -11.61 10.73 -9.36
N SER A 214 -11.66 11.39 -8.21
CA SER A 214 -12.72 12.36 -7.89
C SER A 214 -12.69 13.62 -8.77
N TYR A 215 -11.54 13.93 -9.36
CA TYR A 215 -11.39 15.08 -10.29
C TYR A 215 -11.54 14.67 -11.76
N GLY A 216 -11.61 13.35 -12.05
CA GLY A 216 -11.70 12.86 -13.43
C GLY A 216 -10.46 13.13 -14.29
N ASN A 217 -9.32 13.44 -13.66
CA ASN A 217 -8.07 13.87 -14.29
C ASN A 217 -7.01 12.75 -14.37
N THR A 218 -7.43 11.48 -14.26
CA THR A 218 -6.52 10.33 -14.16
C THR A 218 -6.05 9.80 -15.51
N ILE A 219 -4.81 9.27 -15.53
CA ILE A 219 -4.28 8.43 -16.59
C ILE A 219 -4.07 7.05 -16.00
N ASP A 220 -4.79 6.03 -16.54
CA ASP A 220 -4.70 4.68 -16.05
C ASP A 220 -3.37 4.03 -16.45
N VAL A 221 -2.85 3.15 -15.61
CA VAL A 221 -1.59 2.42 -15.87
C VAL A 221 -1.73 1.51 -17.09
N PHE A 222 -2.89 0.85 -17.22
CA PHE A 222 -3.21 -0.07 -18.33
C PHE A 222 -4.04 0.59 -19.44
N GLU A 223 -3.93 1.91 -19.61
CA GLU A 223 -4.62 2.60 -20.69
C GLU A 223 -4.13 2.07 -22.05
N PRO A 224 -5.03 1.68 -22.97
CA PRO A 224 -4.64 1.31 -24.33
C PRO A 224 -3.90 2.45 -25.04
N GLU A 225 -2.90 2.11 -25.84
CA GLU A 225 -1.97 3.07 -26.46
C GLU A 225 -2.66 4.28 -27.12
N LYS A 226 -3.70 4.04 -27.95
CA LYS A 226 -4.45 5.12 -28.60
C LYS A 226 -5.13 6.07 -27.62
N LYS A 227 -5.68 5.52 -26.52
CA LYS A 227 -6.34 6.31 -25.48
C LYS A 227 -5.31 7.03 -24.62
N LEU A 228 -4.20 6.36 -24.29
CA LEU A 228 -3.07 6.96 -23.57
C LEU A 228 -2.57 8.20 -24.32
N ARG A 229 -2.28 8.06 -25.63
CA ARG A 229 -1.86 9.18 -26.47
C ARG A 229 -2.88 10.31 -26.45
N LYS A 230 -4.17 10.00 -26.60
CA LYS A 230 -5.24 11.01 -26.56
C LYS A 230 -5.26 11.77 -25.23
N LYS A 231 -5.17 11.06 -24.10
CA LYS A 231 -5.14 11.69 -22.76
C LYS A 231 -3.92 12.57 -22.56
N ILE A 232 -2.73 12.11 -22.97
CA ILE A 232 -1.49 12.89 -22.86
C ILE A 232 -1.53 14.15 -23.73
N MET A 233 -2.01 14.04 -24.97
CA MET A 233 -2.16 15.21 -25.84
C MET A 233 -3.17 16.24 -25.29
N ALA A 234 -4.14 15.81 -24.47
CA ALA A 234 -5.12 16.66 -23.83
C ALA A 234 -4.64 17.30 -22.50
N ILE A 235 -3.43 16.97 -22.02
CA ILE A 235 -2.90 17.58 -20.79
C ILE A 235 -2.86 19.10 -20.95
N LYS A 236 -3.37 19.81 -19.94
CA LYS A 236 -3.45 21.25 -19.92
C LYS A 236 -2.05 21.88 -19.83
N THR A 237 -1.77 22.84 -20.70
CA THR A 237 -0.53 23.64 -20.69
C THR A 237 -0.90 25.11 -20.78
N ASP A 238 0.03 25.98 -20.48
CA ASP A 238 -0.16 27.41 -20.71
C ASP A 238 -0.16 27.77 -22.21
N SER A 239 -0.32 29.06 -22.50
CA SER A 239 -0.40 29.59 -23.86
C SER A 239 0.92 30.16 -24.39
N THR A 240 2.07 29.80 -23.77
CA THR A 240 3.40 30.28 -24.21
C THR A 240 3.67 29.92 -25.66
N PRO A 241 3.98 30.91 -26.54
CA PRO A 241 4.26 30.66 -27.94
C PRO A 241 5.43 29.67 -28.18
N VAL A 242 5.46 29.05 -29.37
CA VAL A 242 6.50 28.06 -29.69
C VAL A 242 7.89 28.65 -29.60
N GLU A 243 8.06 29.87 -30.08
CA GLU A 243 9.34 30.58 -30.19
C GLU A 243 9.90 30.99 -28.82
N SER A 244 9.03 31.14 -27.85
CA SER A 244 9.42 31.62 -26.51
C SER A 244 10.01 30.51 -25.64
N PRO A 245 11.04 30.79 -24.84
CA PRO A 245 11.50 29.92 -23.77
C PRO A 245 10.37 29.54 -22.80
N LYS A 246 10.40 28.31 -22.31
CA LYS A 246 9.43 27.76 -21.38
C LYS A 246 10.15 27.27 -20.12
N ASP A 247 9.48 27.37 -18.97
CA ASP A 247 10.00 26.82 -17.73
C ASP A 247 9.57 25.34 -17.56
N PRO A 248 10.51 24.39 -17.60
CA PRO A 248 10.18 22.98 -17.40
C PRO A 248 9.65 22.68 -15.97
N GLU A 249 10.08 23.45 -14.95
CA GLU A 249 9.74 23.13 -13.55
C GLU A 249 8.28 23.45 -13.19
N THR A 250 7.67 24.38 -13.93
CA THR A 250 6.24 24.72 -13.74
C THR A 250 5.31 23.95 -14.69
N CYS A 251 5.87 23.16 -15.58
CA CYS A 251 5.10 22.43 -16.60
C CYS A 251 4.70 21.02 -16.13
N SER A 252 3.39 20.75 -16.02
CA SER A 252 2.86 19.43 -15.65
C SER A 252 3.30 18.31 -16.59
N VAL A 253 3.47 18.60 -17.90
CA VAL A 253 3.96 17.61 -18.88
C VAL A 253 5.39 17.20 -18.56
N PHE A 254 6.25 18.17 -18.23
CA PHE A 254 7.64 17.90 -17.85
C PHE A 254 7.72 17.16 -16.49
N THR A 255 6.90 17.55 -15.53
CA THR A 255 6.78 16.85 -14.23
C THR A 255 6.39 15.38 -14.41
N LEU A 256 5.42 15.09 -15.29
CA LEU A 256 5.06 13.71 -15.63
C LEU A 256 6.17 12.99 -16.39
N TYR A 257 6.87 13.66 -17.30
CA TYR A 257 7.98 13.08 -18.03
C TYR A 257 9.13 12.63 -17.11
N LYS A 258 9.43 13.42 -16.08
CA LYS A 258 10.44 13.05 -15.06
C LYS A 258 10.18 11.71 -14.36
N LEU A 259 8.94 11.24 -14.32
CA LEU A 259 8.60 9.95 -13.70
C LEU A 259 9.12 8.74 -14.48
N PHE A 260 9.37 8.90 -15.79
CA PHE A 260 9.74 7.84 -16.73
C PHE A 260 11.15 7.98 -17.30
N ALA A 261 11.65 9.20 -17.41
CA ALA A 261 12.87 9.55 -18.09
C ALA A 261 14.11 9.44 -17.21
N THR A 262 15.26 9.08 -17.79
CA THR A 262 16.55 9.13 -17.11
C THR A 262 16.98 10.58 -16.82
N PRO A 263 17.92 10.83 -15.89
CA PRO A 263 18.44 12.19 -15.64
C PRO A 263 18.96 12.89 -16.89
N GLU A 264 19.62 12.17 -17.80
CA GLU A 264 20.14 12.68 -19.04
C GLU A 264 19.02 13.11 -19.99
N GLN A 265 17.98 12.29 -20.10
CA GLN A 265 16.80 12.60 -20.92
C GLN A 265 16.03 13.80 -20.34
N GLN A 266 15.94 13.90 -19.03
CA GLN A 266 15.32 15.04 -18.35
C GLN A 266 16.10 16.33 -18.65
N ALA A 267 17.43 16.30 -18.53
CA ALA A 267 18.29 17.45 -18.81
C ALA A 267 18.15 17.90 -20.27
N ALA A 268 18.19 16.97 -21.22
CA ALA A 268 18.06 17.27 -22.66
C ALA A 268 16.70 17.91 -23.01
N LEU A 269 15.60 17.39 -22.44
CA LEU A 269 14.29 17.99 -22.67
C LEU A 269 14.16 19.36 -21.98
N ALA A 270 14.71 19.52 -20.76
CA ALA A 270 14.72 20.79 -20.05
C ALA A 270 15.48 21.89 -20.80
N GLU A 271 16.60 21.54 -21.44
CA GLU A 271 17.36 22.48 -22.29
C GLU A 271 16.51 22.96 -23.48
N ARG A 272 15.80 22.05 -24.14
CA ARG A 272 14.88 22.41 -25.24
C ARG A 272 13.74 23.31 -24.78
N TYR A 273 13.19 23.11 -23.57
CA TYR A 273 12.20 24.03 -22.99
C TYR A 273 12.75 25.44 -22.85
N ARG A 274 13.99 25.58 -22.34
CA ARG A 274 14.63 26.89 -22.07
C ARG A 274 15.14 27.57 -23.32
N ALA A 275 15.52 26.82 -24.37
CA ALA A 275 16.01 27.37 -25.61
C ALA A 275 14.92 28.08 -26.43
N GLY A 276 13.66 27.74 -26.22
CA GLY A 276 12.57 28.15 -27.12
C GLY A 276 12.54 27.34 -28.44
N GLY A 277 11.59 27.62 -29.29
CA GLY A 277 11.44 26.91 -30.57
C GLY A 277 10.78 25.55 -30.48
N MET A 278 10.37 25.11 -29.27
CA MET A 278 9.71 23.82 -29.05
C MET A 278 8.25 24.01 -28.64
N GLY A 279 7.32 23.35 -29.35
CA GLY A 279 5.91 23.31 -28.99
C GLY A 279 5.62 22.29 -27.87
N TYR A 280 4.59 22.52 -27.06
CA TYR A 280 4.15 21.54 -26.04
C TYR A 280 3.74 20.19 -26.64
N GLY A 281 3.35 20.15 -27.93
CA GLY A 281 3.06 18.90 -28.63
C GLY A 281 4.26 17.94 -28.68
N GLU A 282 5.47 18.47 -28.84
CA GLU A 282 6.71 17.67 -28.85
C GLU A 282 7.01 17.10 -27.43
N ALA A 283 6.85 17.92 -26.41
CA ALA A 283 7.01 17.47 -25.02
C ALA A 283 5.98 16.39 -24.64
N LYS A 284 4.73 16.57 -25.06
CA LYS A 284 3.66 15.56 -24.87
C LYS A 284 3.95 14.27 -25.65
N GLN A 285 4.55 14.38 -26.85
CA GLN A 285 4.96 13.21 -27.61
C GLN A 285 6.09 12.45 -26.88
N ALA A 286 7.10 13.15 -26.37
CA ALA A 286 8.17 12.55 -25.57
C ALA A 286 7.62 11.86 -24.30
N LEU A 287 6.70 12.49 -23.60
CA LEU A 287 6.01 11.88 -22.46
C LEU A 287 5.24 10.60 -22.85
N PHE A 288 4.50 10.66 -23.98
CA PHE A 288 3.76 9.50 -24.47
C PHE A 288 4.70 8.33 -24.78
N GLU A 289 5.80 8.57 -25.48
CA GLU A 289 6.77 7.53 -25.84
C GLU A 289 7.39 6.90 -24.61
N ALA A 290 7.84 7.70 -23.65
CA ALA A 290 8.43 7.23 -22.40
C ALA A 290 7.43 6.43 -21.56
N ALA A 291 6.22 6.92 -21.37
CA ALA A 291 5.17 6.24 -20.62
C ALA A 291 4.70 4.95 -21.33
N ASN A 292 4.55 4.99 -22.64
CA ASN A 292 4.16 3.82 -23.42
C ASN A 292 5.20 2.71 -23.33
N ALA A 293 6.48 3.04 -23.48
CA ALA A 293 7.58 2.10 -23.34
C ALA A 293 7.61 1.48 -21.94
N HIS A 294 7.41 2.31 -20.91
CA HIS A 294 7.43 1.87 -19.51
C HIS A 294 6.33 0.84 -19.18
N PHE A 295 5.10 1.10 -19.65
CA PHE A 295 3.95 0.25 -19.28
C PHE A 295 3.62 -0.85 -20.31
N THR A 296 4.25 -0.89 -21.48
CA THR A 296 4.00 -1.95 -22.48
C THR A 296 4.27 -3.35 -21.92
N PRO A 297 5.38 -3.63 -21.22
CA PRO A 297 5.59 -4.96 -20.65
C PRO A 297 4.51 -5.36 -19.64
N ALA A 298 4.06 -4.41 -18.81
CA ALA A 298 2.99 -4.67 -17.86
C ALA A 298 1.64 -4.94 -18.56
N ARG A 299 1.32 -4.22 -19.65
CA ARG A 299 0.11 -4.50 -20.44
C ARG A 299 0.12 -5.89 -21.04
N VAL A 300 1.24 -6.30 -21.65
CA VAL A 300 1.39 -7.66 -22.19
C VAL A 300 1.23 -8.70 -21.10
N ARG A 301 1.91 -8.50 -19.96
CA ARG A 301 1.79 -9.43 -18.84
C ARG A 301 0.36 -9.52 -18.29
N ARG A 302 -0.37 -8.41 -18.24
CA ARG A 302 -1.77 -8.40 -17.81
C ARG A 302 -2.67 -9.21 -18.76
N GLU A 303 -2.45 -9.09 -20.08
CA GLU A 303 -3.19 -9.86 -21.08
C GLU A 303 -2.91 -11.37 -20.96
N GLU A 304 -1.66 -11.75 -20.72
CA GLU A 304 -1.28 -13.14 -20.45
C GLU A 304 -2.02 -13.69 -19.22
N LEU A 305 -1.98 -12.96 -18.09
CA LEU A 305 -2.67 -13.34 -16.86
C LEU A 305 -4.19 -13.40 -17.03
N MET A 306 -4.78 -12.52 -17.81
CA MET A 306 -6.21 -12.57 -18.15
C MET A 306 -6.58 -13.78 -18.98
N SER A 307 -5.67 -14.30 -19.79
CA SER A 307 -5.90 -15.52 -20.58
C SER A 307 -5.81 -16.80 -19.75
N ASP A 308 -5.22 -16.75 -18.55
CA ASP A 308 -5.09 -17.87 -17.62
C ASP A 308 -5.47 -17.45 -16.19
N LEU A 309 -6.75 -17.23 -15.97
CA LEU A 309 -7.28 -16.86 -14.65
C LEU A 309 -7.14 -17.97 -13.61
N ASP A 310 -6.97 -19.23 -14.01
CA ASP A 310 -6.77 -20.33 -13.07
C ASP A 310 -5.37 -20.24 -12.45
N GLN A 311 -4.34 -19.87 -13.22
CA GLN A 311 -3.03 -19.51 -12.66
C GLN A 311 -3.12 -18.39 -11.61
N VAL A 312 -3.92 -17.35 -11.88
CA VAL A 312 -4.11 -16.23 -10.93
C VAL A 312 -4.79 -16.70 -9.65
N LYS A 313 -5.80 -17.57 -9.74
CA LYS A 313 -6.46 -18.18 -8.57
C LYS A 313 -5.49 -18.99 -7.74
N ASP A 314 -4.64 -19.82 -8.38
CA ASP A 314 -3.64 -20.63 -7.70
C ASP A 314 -2.62 -19.76 -6.94
N ILE A 315 -2.16 -18.66 -7.54
CA ILE A 315 -1.29 -17.67 -6.90
C ILE A 315 -1.95 -17.08 -5.65
N LEU A 316 -3.19 -16.66 -5.76
CA LEU A 316 -3.94 -16.06 -4.65
C LEU A 316 -4.21 -17.07 -3.53
N ALA A 317 -4.58 -18.32 -3.90
CA ALA A 317 -4.80 -19.40 -2.94
C ALA A 317 -3.51 -19.78 -2.20
N ASP A 318 -2.36 -19.86 -2.90
CA ASP A 318 -1.06 -20.08 -2.25
C ASP A 318 -0.69 -18.93 -1.32
N GLY A 319 -0.87 -17.68 -1.76
CA GLY A 319 -0.66 -16.49 -0.93
C GLY A 319 -1.52 -16.51 0.33
N ALA A 320 -2.81 -16.80 0.20
CA ALA A 320 -3.73 -16.95 1.32
C ALA A 320 -3.31 -18.08 2.28
N ARG A 321 -2.90 -19.22 1.76
CA ARG A 321 -2.43 -20.36 2.56
C ARG A 321 -1.21 -19.98 3.41
N ARG A 322 -0.23 -19.27 2.82
CA ARG A 322 0.97 -18.79 3.52
C ARG A 322 0.61 -17.71 4.55
N ALA A 323 -0.25 -16.77 4.19
CA ALA A 323 -0.74 -15.72 5.07
C ALA A 323 -1.50 -16.32 6.27
N ARG A 324 -2.40 -17.27 6.04
CA ARG A 324 -3.14 -17.98 7.10
C ARG A 324 -2.23 -18.76 8.03
N ALA A 325 -1.17 -19.38 7.52
CA ALA A 325 -0.22 -20.11 8.38
C ALA A 325 0.40 -19.16 9.43
N LYS A 326 0.84 -17.97 9.00
CA LYS A 326 1.37 -16.95 9.92
C LYS A 326 0.25 -16.33 10.78
N GLY A 327 -0.89 -16.04 10.20
CA GLY A 327 -2.02 -15.45 10.92
C GLY A 327 -2.53 -16.35 12.05
N ARG A 328 -2.60 -17.66 11.85
CA ARG A 328 -2.98 -18.61 12.90
C ARG A 328 -1.99 -18.65 14.05
N GLU A 329 -0.70 -18.64 13.77
CA GLU A 329 0.34 -18.58 14.82
C GLU A 329 0.10 -17.38 15.75
N VAL A 330 -0.13 -16.20 15.19
CA VAL A 330 -0.35 -14.97 15.97
C VAL A 330 -1.70 -14.99 16.68
N LEU A 331 -2.75 -15.40 15.98
CA LEU A 331 -4.09 -15.49 16.57
C LEU A 331 -4.14 -16.49 17.73
N GLU A 332 -3.52 -17.67 17.60
CA GLU A 332 -3.44 -18.67 18.68
C GLU A 332 -2.67 -18.12 19.88
N ARG A 333 -1.58 -17.38 19.64
CA ARG A 333 -0.81 -16.69 20.69
C ARG A 333 -1.70 -15.67 21.44
N ALA A 334 -2.45 -14.85 20.70
CA ALA A 334 -3.36 -13.86 21.28
C ALA A 334 -4.53 -14.51 22.03
N ALA A 335 -5.16 -15.51 21.45
CA ALA A 335 -6.25 -16.24 22.07
C ALA A 335 -5.80 -16.97 23.36
N HIS A 336 -4.62 -17.59 23.33
CA HIS A 336 -4.06 -18.24 24.52
C HIS A 336 -3.81 -17.23 25.64
N ALA A 337 -3.25 -16.07 25.33
CA ALA A 337 -3.02 -15.00 26.31
C ALA A 337 -4.33 -14.51 26.95
N CYS A 338 -5.44 -14.47 26.18
CA CYS A 338 -6.78 -14.14 26.71
C CYS A 338 -7.47 -15.30 27.46
N GLY A 339 -6.85 -16.47 27.59
CA GLY A 339 -7.47 -17.65 28.17
C GLY A 339 -8.44 -18.40 27.26
N LEU A 340 -8.46 -18.09 25.96
CA LEU A 340 -9.32 -18.70 24.94
C LEU A 340 -8.64 -19.85 24.18
N GLY A 341 -7.46 -20.28 24.62
CA GLY A 341 -6.71 -21.38 24.00
C GLY A 341 -7.54 -22.67 23.95
N ARG A 342 -7.38 -23.44 22.87
CA ARG A 342 -8.08 -24.73 22.77
C ARG A 342 -7.73 -25.61 23.95
N TRP A 343 -8.72 -25.93 24.74
CA TRP A 343 -8.57 -26.89 25.85
C TRP A 343 -8.41 -28.30 25.25
N SER A 344 -7.17 -28.65 24.87
CA SER A 344 -6.85 -30.03 24.52
C SER A 344 -6.76 -30.84 25.79
N ARG A 345 -7.53 -31.90 25.88
CA ARG A 345 -7.24 -32.96 26.88
C ARG A 345 -5.80 -33.41 26.59
N SER A 346 -4.88 -33.16 27.54
CA SER A 346 -3.61 -33.89 27.56
C SER A 346 -3.91 -35.39 27.49
N ARG A 347 -3.48 -36.03 26.43
CA ARG A 347 -3.50 -37.49 26.34
C ARG A 347 -2.47 -38.07 27.32
#